data_3fb268db7a4c96607f0b995ae0f3f026
#
_entry.id   3fb268db7a4c96607f0b995ae0f3f026
#
_cell.length_a   1.000
_cell.length_b   1.000
_cell.length_c   1.000
_cell.angle_alpha   90.00
_cell.angle_beta   90.00
_cell.angle_gamma   90.00
#
_symmetry.space_group_name_H-M   'P 1'
#
loop_
_entity.id
_entity.type
_entity.pdbx_description
1 polymer ?
#
loop_
_entity_poly.entity_id
_entity_poly.type
_entity_poly.pdbx_seq_one_letter_code
_entity_poly.pdbx_strand_id
1 'polypeptide(L)'
;MPSSNSFIIITMDGGAAVGKSSTSKGLAERLGLMHVDTGSHYRTLTCALLGSGAPAEQGETISKVLETLELSTQIDGRSAKLGINGMVPVDSDLRSPEVNAQVSKFAAIPELRQKLFAYQRSLADLARDQHYAGLVMEGRDIGSIIFPEAAYRFFLDADEATRAARRAKEGQTDSIAARDEMDRTRQAAPLVCPKGATQ
;
A
#
# COMPACT_ATOMS: atom_id res chain seq x y z
N MET A 1 -37.50 -6.43 1.39
CA MET A 1 -36.26 -7.11 1.77
C MET A 1 -35.14 -6.26 1.18
N PRO A 2 -34.26 -5.60 1.96
CA PRO A 2 -33.10 -4.97 1.35
C PRO A 2 -32.25 -6.08 0.77
N SER A 3 -31.86 -5.93 -0.51
CA SER A 3 -30.90 -6.77 -1.19
C SER A 3 -29.65 -6.91 -0.32
N SER A 4 -29.17 -8.12 -0.11
CA SER A 4 -27.89 -8.38 0.55
C SER A 4 -26.83 -7.50 -0.11
N ASN A 5 -26.38 -6.47 0.59
CA ASN A 5 -25.34 -5.57 0.11
C ASN A 5 -24.10 -6.45 -0.07
N SER A 6 -23.80 -6.81 -1.32
CA SER A 6 -22.65 -7.67 -1.62
C SER A 6 -21.39 -6.91 -1.20
N PHE A 7 -20.53 -7.55 -0.41
CA PHE A 7 -19.23 -7.01 -0.01
C PHE A 7 -18.44 -6.59 -1.26
N ILE A 8 -18.01 -5.34 -1.31
CA ILE A 8 -17.30 -4.78 -2.46
C ILE A 8 -15.80 -4.62 -2.19
N ILE A 9 -14.99 -4.85 -3.22
CA ILE A 9 -13.57 -4.53 -3.21
C ILE A 9 -13.32 -3.47 -4.26
N ILE A 10 -12.72 -2.35 -3.83
CA ILE A 10 -12.28 -1.25 -4.69
C ILE A 10 -10.77 -1.20 -4.65
N THR A 11 -10.12 -1.24 -5.81
CA THR A 11 -8.67 -1.05 -5.92
C THR A 11 -8.37 0.31 -6.51
N MET A 12 -7.34 0.97 -5.97
CA MET A 12 -6.93 2.31 -6.39
C MET A 12 -5.43 2.37 -6.59
N ASP A 13 -4.99 2.26 -7.83
CA ASP A 13 -3.58 2.27 -8.21
C ASP A 13 -3.18 3.62 -8.83
N GLY A 14 -1.89 3.87 -8.93
CA GLY A 14 -1.35 5.08 -9.55
C GLY A 14 -0.05 5.55 -8.92
N GLY A 15 0.62 6.52 -9.55
CA GLY A 15 1.91 7.07 -9.13
C GLY A 15 1.90 7.75 -7.76
N ALA A 16 3.05 8.26 -7.36
CA ALA A 16 3.16 9.06 -6.14
C ALA A 16 2.42 10.41 -6.29
N ALA A 17 1.79 10.88 -5.21
CA ALA A 17 1.12 12.19 -5.12
C ALA A 17 -0.04 12.43 -6.13
N VAL A 18 -0.61 11.38 -6.74
CA VAL A 18 -1.76 11.51 -7.67
C VAL A 18 -3.10 11.72 -6.95
N GLY A 19 -3.15 11.57 -5.61
CA GLY A 19 -4.36 11.82 -4.82
C GLY A 19 -5.07 10.54 -4.33
N LYS A 20 -4.44 9.36 -4.45
CA LYS A 20 -5.04 8.09 -4.00
C LYS A 20 -5.56 8.14 -2.57
N SER A 21 -4.72 8.55 -1.61
CA SER A 21 -5.07 8.47 -0.18
C SER A 21 -6.22 9.38 0.21
N SER A 22 -6.35 10.56 -0.38
CA SER A 22 -7.50 11.44 -0.14
C SER A 22 -8.78 10.86 -0.75
N THR A 23 -8.69 10.30 -1.95
CA THR A 23 -9.84 9.70 -2.65
C THR A 23 -10.30 8.41 -1.98
N SER A 24 -9.37 7.50 -1.64
CA SER A 24 -9.70 6.21 -0.99
C SER A 24 -10.28 6.41 0.41
N LYS A 25 -9.74 7.34 1.21
CA LYS A 25 -10.33 7.71 2.51
C LYS A 25 -11.74 8.29 2.35
N GLY A 26 -11.93 9.20 1.39
CA GLY A 26 -13.25 9.77 1.11
C GLY A 26 -14.28 8.71 0.67
N LEU A 27 -13.87 7.71 -0.12
CA LEU A 27 -14.72 6.57 -0.49
C LEU A 27 -15.03 5.69 0.74
N ALA A 28 -14.03 5.39 1.56
CA ALA A 28 -14.22 4.60 2.77
C ALA A 28 -15.27 5.22 3.69
N GLU A 29 -15.20 6.52 3.92
CA GLU A 29 -16.18 7.25 4.74
C GLU A 29 -17.58 7.21 4.14
N ARG A 30 -17.71 7.51 2.85
CA ARG A 30 -19.02 7.61 2.18
C ARG A 30 -19.72 6.28 2.00
N LEU A 31 -18.97 5.21 1.77
CA LEU A 31 -19.52 3.90 1.43
C LEU A 31 -19.43 2.88 2.58
N GLY A 32 -18.91 3.29 3.75
CA GLY A 32 -18.79 2.38 4.89
C GLY A 32 -17.72 1.30 4.71
N LEU A 33 -16.63 1.59 3.94
CA LEU A 33 -15.59 0.62 3.63
C LEU A 33 -14.43 0.68 4.65
N MET A 34 -13.69 -0.42 4.79
CA MET A 34 -12.37 -0.40 5.40
C MET A 34 -11.35 0.17 4.40
N HIS A 35 -10.50 1.07 4.86
CA HIS A 35 -9.44 1.69 4.07
C HIS A 35 -8.10 1.02 4.35
N VAL A 36 -7.34 0.74 3.29
CA VAL A 36 -5.98 0.17 3.37
C VAL A 36 -5.03 0.95 2.47
N ASP A 37 -3.97 1.52 3.07
CA ASP A 37 -2.82 2.10 2.37
C ASP A 37 -1.67 1.09 2.36
N THR A 38 -1.49 0.39 1.23
CA THR A 38 -0.39 -0.58 1.11
C THR A 38 0.98 0.07 1.02
N GLY A 39 1.06 1.32 0.61
CA GLY A 39 2.31 2.09 0.67
C GLY A 39 2.84 2.20 2.10
N SER A 40 1.95 2.34 3.09
CA SER A 40 2.33 2.31 4.50
C SER A 40 2.81 0.92 4.94
N HIS A 41 2.26 -0.18 4.41
CA HIS A 41 2.73 -1.54 4.71
C HIS A 41 4.19 -1.76 4.27
N TYR A 42 4.53 -1.34 3.04
CA TYR A 42 5.92 -1.40 2.57
C TYR A 42 6.85 -0.56 3.42
N ARG A 43 6.40 0.62 3.87
CA ARG A 43 7.17 1.50 4.76
C ARG A 43 7.36 0.89 6.14
N THR A 44 6.34 0.26 6.69
CA THR A 44 6.40 -0.45 7.98
C THR A 44 7.45 -1.58 7.94
N LEU A 45 7.44 -2.41 6.89
CA LEU A 45 8.49 -3.43 6.72
C LEU A 45 9.86 -2.82 6.46
N THR A 46 9.95 -1.74 5.70
CA THR A 46 11.22 -1.02 5.47
C THR A 46 11.81 -0.51 6.78
N CYS A 47 11.01 0.09 7.66
CA CYS A 47 11.42 0.51 8.99
C CYS A 47 12.01 -0.65 9.80
N ALA A 48 11.30 -1.77 9.86
CA ALA A 48 11.75 -2.94 10.63
C ALA A 48 13.05 -3.54 10.06
N LEU A 49 13.17 -3.62 8.73
CA LEU A 49 14.36 -4.14 8.06
C LEU A 49 15.57 -3.23 8.24
N LEU A 50 15.39 -1.91 8.14
CA LEU A 50 16.45 -0.94 8.43
C LEU A 50 16.89 -1.04 9.89
N GLY A 51 15.94 -1.13 10.83
CA GLY A 51 16.24 -1.30 12.25
C GLY A 51 16.99 -2.60 12.58
N SER A 52 16.85 -3.65 11.76
CA SER A 52 17.60 -4.90 11.88
C SER A 52 18.97 -4.88 11.18
N GLY A 53 19.29 -3.81 10.43
CA GLY A 53 20.48 -3.73 9.60
C GLY A 53 20.44 -4.61 8.35
N ALA A 54 19.26 -5.11 7.94
CA ALA A 54 19.13 -5.94 6.75
C ALA A 54 19.40 -5.11 5.47
N PRO A 55 20.19 -5.65 4.52
CA PRO A 55 20.45 -4.98 3.25
C PRO A 55 19.18 -4.95 2.39
N ALA A 56 19.02 -3.91 1.56
CA ALA A 56 17.92 -3.83 0.59
C ALA A 56 18.22 -4.66 -0.67
N GLU A 57 18.55 -5.92 -0.47
CA GLU A 57 18.93 -6.89 -1.51
C GLU A 57 18.25 -8.23 -1.24
N GLN A 58 17.85 -8.91 -2.32
CA GLN A 58 17.34 -10.27 -2.23
C GLN A 58 18.39 -11.23 -1.69
N GLY A 59 18.00 -12.16 -0.81
CA GLY A 59 18.91 -13.18 -0.31
C GLY A 59 18.51 -13.74 1.05
N GLU A 60 19.33 -14.65 1.54
CA GLU A 60 19.06 -15.41 2.78
C GLU A 60 18.95 -14.51 4.02
N THR A 61 19.74 -13.44 4.08
CA THR A 61 19.72 -12.50 5.22
C THR A 61 18.36 -11.85 5.38
N ILE A 62 17.80 -11.30 4.29
CA ILE A 62 16.49 -10.64 4.37
C ILE A 62 15.37 -11.66 4.61
N SER A 63 15.46 -12.85 4.02
CA SER A 63 14.48 -13.92 4.24
C SER A 63 14.41 -14.31 5.70
N LYS A 64 15.55 -14.53 6.36
CA LYS A 64 15.61 -14.85 7.80
C LYS A 64 15.00 -13.75 8.67
N VAL A 65 15.30 -12.47 8.37
CA VAL A 65 14.70 -11.36 9.12
C VAL A 65 13.19 -11.33 8.90
N LEU A 66 12.73 -11.46 7.65
CA LEU A 66 11.30 -11.46 7.35
C LEU A 66 10.55 -12.59 8.07
N GLU A 67 11.14 -13.77 8.25
CA GLU A 67 10.54 -14.89 8.99
C GLU A 67 10.26 -14.54 10.46
N THR A 68 11.11 -13.73 11.09
CA THR A 68 10.94 -13.32 12.50
C THR A 68 9.89 -12.22 12.72
N LEU A 69 9.43 -11.56 11.65
CA LEU A 69 8.47 -10.47 11.75
C LEU A 69 7.03 -11.02 11.79
N GLU A 70 6.35 -10.84 12.91
CA GLU A 70 4.92 -11.14 13.03
C GLU A 70 4.10 -9.93 12.59
N LEU A 71 3.23 -10.15 11.59
CA LEU A 71 2.35 -9.10 11.07
C LEU A 71 1.03 -9.09 11.84
N SER A 72 0.62 -7.91 12.26
CA SER A 72 -0.65 -7.67 12.94
C SER A 72 -1.40 -6.48 12.32
N THR A 73 -2.69 -6.35 12.63
CA THR A 73 -3.50 -5.23 12.14
C THR A 73 -4.08 -4.46 13.32
N GLN A 74 -3.90 -3.15 13.31
CA GLN A 74 -4.63 -2.23 14.17
C GLN A 74 -5.61 -1.41 13.33
N ILE A 75 -6.87 -1.37 13.74
CA ILE A 75 -7.89 -0.54 13.09
C ILE A 75 -7.94 0.79 13.83
N ASP A 76 -7.77 1.88 13.07
CA ASP A 76 -7.88 3.26 13.53
C ASP A 76 -8.96 3.96 12.69
N GLY A 77 -10.13 4.18 13.28
CA GLY A 77 -11.31 4.60 12.56
C GLY A 77 -11.71 3.58 11.48
N ARG A 78 -11.53 3.94 10.20
CA ARG A 78 -11.74 3.02 9.06
C ARG A 78 -10.44 2.48 8.48
N SER A 79 -9.29 2.95 8.94
CA SER A 79 -7.99 2.58 8.38
C SER A 79 -7.40 1.37 9.09
N ALA A 80 -7.07 0.34 8.32
CA ALA A 80 -6.30 -0.81 8.80
C ALA A 80 -4.81 -0.51 8.66
N LYS A 81 -4.11 -0.43 9.78
CA LYS A 81 -2.67 -0.17 9.87
C LYS A 81 -1.91 -1.46 10.15
N LEU A 82 -0.80 -1.67 9.44
CA LEU A 82 0.10 -2.79 9.68
C LEU A 82 0.94 -2.52 10.93
N GLY A 83 0.93 -3.48 11.85
CA GLY A 83 1.88 -3.58 12.95
C GLY A 83 2.86 -4.73 12.75
N ILE A 84 4.03 -4.61 13.35
CA ILE A 84 5.06 -5.66 13.39
C ILE A 84 5.38 -5.96 14.84
N ASN A 85 5.33 -7.24 15.21
CA ASN A 85 5.58 -7.70 16.59
C ASN A 85 4.73 -6.93 17.62
N GLY A 86 3.46 -6.66 17.26
CA GLY A 86 2.51 -5.95 18.10
C GLY A 86 2.63 -4.42 18.11
N MET A 87 3.58 -3.83 17.40
CA MET A 87 3.78 -2.38 17.34
C MET A 87 3.43 -1.80 15.97
N VAL A 88 2.66 -0.72 15.94
CA VAL A 88 2.40 0.09 14.75
C VAL A 88 3.32 1.31 14.79
N PRO A 89 4.22 1.47 13.81
CA PRO A 89 5.10 2.63 13.75
C PRO A 89 4.30 3.93 13.55
N VAL A 90 4.82 5.02 14.10
CA VAL A 90 4.21 6.35 13.90
C VAL A 90 4.49 6.89 12.50
N ASP A 91 3.62 7.77 12.02
CA ASP A 91 3.71 8.30 10.65
C ASP A 91 5.02 9.04 10.36
N SER A 92 5.64 9.69 11.38
CA SER A 92 6.94 10.34 11.25
C SER A 92 8.05 9.34 10.86
N ASP A 93 8.06 8.17 11.46
CA ASP A 93 9.06 7.14 11.19
C ASP A 93 8.86 6.54 9.80
N LEU A 94 7.60 6.27 9.43
CA LEU A 94 7.24 5.75 8.11
C LEU A 94 7.58 6.73 6.97
N ARG A 95 7.69 8.02 7.27
CA ARG A 95 8.00 9.08 6.30
C ARG A 95 9.38 9.70 6.50
N SER A 96 10.22 9.10 7.33
CA SER A 96 11.60 9.55 7.52
C SER A 96 12.38 9.59 6.18
N PRO A 97 13.39 10.45 6.06
CA PRO A 97 14.24 10.50 4.86
C PRO A 97 14.85 9.14 4.50
N GLU A 98 15.25 8.38 5.51
CA GLU A 98 15.84 7.05 5.34
C GLU A 98 14.85 6.05 4.73
N VAL A 99 13.65 5.95 5.29
CA VAL A 99 12.57 5.10 4.76
C VAL A 99 12.19 5.55 3.34
N ASN A 100 12.06 6.85 3.11
CA ASN A 100 11.75 7.39 1.78
C ASN A 100 12.80 6.99 0.73
N ALA A 101 14.08 6.98 1.08
CA ALA A 101 15.18 6.62 0.18
C ALA A 101 15.25 5.11 -0.14
N GLN A 102 14.73 4.25 0.74
CA GLN A 102 14.90 2.81 0.64
C GLN A 102 13.62 2.03 0.29
N VAL A 103 12.44 2.58 0.55
CA VAL A 103 11.18 1.85 0.43
C VAL A 103 10.95 1.23 -0.96
N SER A 104 11.30 1.90 -2.06
CA SER A 104 11.13 1.35 -3.41
C SER A 104 12.11 0.19 -3.68
N LYS A 105 13.32 0.22 -3.12
CA LYS A 105 14.27 -0.90 -3.21
C LYS A 105 13.74 -2.12 -2.46
N PHE A 106 13.34 -1.96 -1.20
CA PHE A 106 12.73 -3.05 -0.43
C PHE A 106 11.45 -3.57 -1.08
N ALA A 107 10.61 -2.70 -1.64
CA ALA A 107 9.38 -3.09 -2.34
C ALA A 107 9.62 -3.86 -3.65
N ALA A 108 10.84 -3.87 -4.19
CA ALA A 108 11.22 -4.69 -5.35
C ALA A 108 11.60 -6.13 -4.97
N ILE A 109 11.82 -6.43 -3.68
CA ILE A 109 12.27 -7.73 -3.20
C ILE A 109 11.11 -8.73 -3.19
N PRO A 110 11.21 -9.86 -3.92
CA PRO A 110 10.12 -10.83 -4.06
C PRO A 110 9.65 -11.42 -2.72
N GLU A 111 10.55 -11.75 -1.82
CA GLU A 111 10.25 -12.36 -0.52
C GLU A 111 9.42 -11.42 0.37
N LEU A 112 9.77 -10.12 0.36
CA LEU A 112 9.00 -9.10 1.08
C LEU A 112 7.60 -8.97 0.49
N ARG A 113 7.48 -8.97 -0.83
CA ARG A 113 6.20 -8.92 -1.53
C ARG A 113 5.34 -10.14 -1.21
N GLN A 114 5.94 -11.34 -1.22
CA GLN A 114 5.24 -12.58 -0.88
C GLN A 114 4.69 -12.54 0.54
N LYS A 115 5.48 -12.05 1.51
CA LYS A 115 5.01 -11.88 2.90
C LYS A 115 3.82 -10.93 2.98
N LEU A 116 3.86 -9.81 2.27
CA LEU A 116 2.75 -8.85 2.26
C LEU A 116 1.54 -9.32 1.45
N PHE A 117 1.71 -10.14 0.41
CA PHE A 117 0.63 -10.56 -0.46
C PHE A 117 -0.48 -11.27 0.33
N ALA A 118 -0.13 -12.31 1.10
CA ALA A 118 -1.09 -13.06 1.91
C ALA A 118 -1.77 -12.15 2.95
N TYR A 119 -0.99 -11.32 3.62
CA TYR A 119 -1.50 -10.34 4.60
C TYR A 119 -2.47 -9.35 3.97
N GLN A 120 -2.13 -8.75 2.83
CA GLN A 120 -2.99 -7.77 2.16
C GLN A 120 -4.31 -8.40 1.71
N ARG A 121 -4.28 -9.62 1.21
CA ARG A 121 -5.52 -10.33 0.85
C ARG A 121 -6.39 -10.67 2.06
N SER A 122 -5.81 -11.07 3.18
CA SER A 122 -6.57 -11.38 4.40
C SER A 122 -7.33 -10.18 4.97
N LEU A 123 -6.94 -8.95 4.62
CA LEU A 123 -7.66 -7.76 5.04
C LEU A 123 -9.09 -7.66 4.47
N ALA A 124 -9.39 -8.36 3.38
CA ALA A 124 -10.76 -8.47 2.87
C ALA A 124 -11.64 -9.31 3.80
N ASP A 125 -11.10 -10.38 4.38
CA ASP A 125 -11.82 -11.19 5.37
C ASP A 125 -11.95 -10.44 6.69
N LEU A 126 -10.89 -9.78 7.15
CA LEU A 126 -10.95 -8.89 8.32
C LEU A 126 -12.04 -7.83 8.15
N ALA A 127 -12.16 -7.20 6.97
CA ALA A 127 -13.19 -6.20 6.71
C ALA A 127 -14.62 -6.79 6.81
N ARG A 128 -14.82 -8.04 6.36
CA ARG A 128 -16.10 -8.76 6.53
C ARG A 128 -16.39 -9.04 8.00
N ASP A 129 -15.42 -9.56 8.74
CA ASP A 129 -15.54 -9.88 10.16
C ASP A 129 -15.83 -8.64 11.01
N GLN A 130 -15.30 -7.51 10.62
CA GLN A 130 -15.55 -6.21 11.24
C GLN A 130 -16.81 -5.48 10.70
N HIS A 131 -17.63 -6.16 9.90
CA HIS A 131 -18.91 -5.67 9.37
C HIS A 131 -18.81 -4.41 8.49
N TYR A 132 -17.67 -4.16 7.82
CA TYR A 132 -17.59 -3.14 6.79
C TYR A 132 -18.38 -3.55 5.54
N ALA A 133 -18.93 -2.57 4.82
CA ALA A 133 -19.62 -2.81 3.56
C ALA A 133 -18.68 -3.30 2.44
N GLY A 134 -17.37 -3.19 2.65
CA GLY A 134 -16.35 -3.59 1.71
C GLY A 134 -14.96 -3.09 2.11
N LEU A 135 -14.05 -3.15 1.14
CA LEU A 135 -12.66 -2.75 1.27
C LEU A 135 -12.30 -1.79 0.13
N VAL A 136 -11.63 -0.68 0.45
CA VAL A 136 -10.88 0.11 -0.53
C VAL A 136 -9.40 0.01 -0.22
N MET A 137 -8.62 -0.49 -1.17
CA MET A 137 -7.18 -0.68 -1.03
C MET A 137 -6.44 0.13 -2.08
N GLU A 138 -5.50 0.95 -1.63
CA GLU A 138 -4.68 1.79 -2.50
C GLU A 138 -3.22 1.32 -2.57
N GLY A 139 -2.61 1.49 -3.75
CA GLY A 139 -1.22 1.09 -3.96
C GLY A 139 -0.67 1.39 -5.34
N ARG A 140 0.07 0.41 -5.90
CA ARG A 140 0.70 0.46 -7.22
C ARG A 140 0.29 -0.72 -8.11
N ASP A 141 -0.15 -1.80 -7.51
CA ASP A 141 -0.37 -3.10 -8.14
C ASP A 141 -1.57 -3.84 -7.52
N ILE A 142 -2.47 -3.10 -6.91
CA ILE A 142 -3.61 -3.71 -6.22
C ILE A 142 -4.56 -4.37 -7.21
N GLY A 143 -4.97 -3.64 -8.24
CA GLY A 143 -5.88 -4.13 -9.27
C GLY A 143 -5.21 -5.02 -10.34
N SER A 144 -3.88 -5.10 -10.37
CA SER A 144 -3.17 -5.99 -11.30
C SER A 144 -2.70 -7.28 -10.63
N ILE A 145 -2.38 -7.26 -9.33
CA ILE A 145 -1.74 -8.38 -8.62
C ILE A 145 -2.52 -8.81 -7.37
N ILE A 146 -2.89 -7.87 -6.48
CA ILE A 146 -3.47 -8.23 -5.18
C ILE A 146 -4.93 -8.67 -5.32
N PHE A 147 -5.75 -7.87 -6.03
CA PHE A 147 -7.15 -8.13 -6.30
C PHE A 147 -7.48 -7.93 -7.79
N PRO A 148 -6.91 -8.73 -8.69
CA PRO A 148 -7.20 -8.61 -10.13
C PRO A 148 -8.66 -8.91 -10.48
N GLU A 149 -9.35 -9.64 -9.60
CA GLU A 149 -10.77 -9.96 -9.69
C GLU A 149 -11.71 -8.85 -9.17
N ALA A 150 -11.18 -7.77 -8.59
CA ALA A 150 -11.99 -6.68 -8.05
C ALA A 150 -12.89 -6.07 -9.13
N ALA A 151 -14.19 -5.91 -8.81
CA ALA A 151 -15.16 -5.35 -9.75
C ALA A 151 -14.89 -3.87 -10.05
N TYR A 152 -14.33 -3.14 -9.09
CA TYR A 152 -14.06 -1.70 -9.21
C TYR A 152 -12.54 -1.45 -9.12
N ARG A 153 -11.92 -1.21 -10.26
CA ARG A 153 -10.49 -0.94 -10.36
C ARG A 153 -10.28 0.44 -10.95
N PHE A 154 -9.56 1.28 -10.21
CA PHE A 154 -9.23 2.64 -10.62
C PHE A 154 -7.72 2.81 -10.75
N PHE A 155 -7.31 3.54 -11.77
CA PHE A 155 -5.92 3.95 -11.93
C PHE A 155 -5.89 5.48 -11.98
N LEU A 156 -5.33 6.11 -10.94
CA LEU A 156 -5.25 7.55 -10.84
C LEU A 156 -3.96 8.06 -11.46
N ASP A 157 -4.10 9.07 -12.29
CA ASP A 157 -2.98 9.84 -12.84
C ASP A 157 -3.18 11.33 -12.60
N ALA A 158 -2.11 12.09 -12.65
CA ALA A 158 -2.11 13.54 -12.58
C ALA A 158 -0.83 14.07 -13.21
N ASP A 159 -0.89 15.27 -13.77
CA ASP A 159 0.27 15.94 -14.34
C ASP A 159 1.38 16.18 -13.31
N GLU A 160 2.61 16.26 -13.79
CA GLU A 160 3.80 16.34 -12.94
C GLU A 160 3.79 17.60 -12.05
N ALA A 161 3.32 18.73 -12.55
CA ALA A 161 3.29 20.00 -11.80
C ALA A 161 2.31 19.89 -10.61
N THR A 162 1.12 19.33 -10.83
CA THR A 162 0.13 19.07 -9.78
C THR A 162 0.69 18.14 -8.71
N ARG A 163 1.38 17.08 -9.11
CA ARG A 163 1.97 16.08 -8.20
C ARG A 163 3.10 16.69 -7.38
N ALA A 164 3.98 17.48 -8.02
CA ALA A 164 5.06 18.20 -7.35
C ALA A 164 4.51 19.20 -6.32
N ALA A 165 3.48 19.97 -6.67
CA ALA A 165 2.84 20.91 -5.76
C ALA A 165 2.21 20.22 -4.53
N ARG A 166 1.55 19.07 -4.73
CA ARG A 166 1.01 18.26 -3.62
C ARG A 166 2.11 17.75 -2.70
N ARG A 167 3.22 17.27 -3.28
CA ARG A 167 4.35 16.74 -2.53
C ARG A 167 5.05 17.80 -1.69
N ALA A 168 5.23 18.99 -2.24
CA ALA A 168 5.76 20.13 -1.51
C ALA A 168 4.88 20.52 -0.31
N LYS A 169 3.55 20.49 -0.47
CA LYS A 169 2.62 20.72 0.66
C LYS A 169 2.72 19.66 1.76
N GLU A 170 3.12 18.45 1.42
CA GLU A 170 3.36 17.35 2.38
C GLU A 170 4.73 17.50 3.10
N GLY A 171 5.53 18.53 2.77
CA GLY A 171 6.87 18.74 3.34
C GLY A 171 7.89 17.68 2.90
N GLN A 172 7.65 17.00 1.78
CA GLN A 172 8.50 15.93 1.28
C GLN A 172 9.35 16.43 0.12
N THR A 173 10.63 16.07 0.10
CA THR A 173 11.61 16.51 -0.90
C THR A 173 12.12 15.38 -1.82
N ASP A 174 11.62 14.16 -1.64
CA ASP A 174 12.01 13.01 -2.45
C ASP A 174 11.52 13.15 -3.90
N SER A 175 12.31 12.66 -4.83
CA SER A 175 11.97 12.68 -6.26
C SER A 175 10.82 11.72 -6.58
N ILE A 176 9.67 12.31 -6.93
CA ILE A 176 8.50 11.55 -7.40
C ILE A 176 8.84 10.77 -8.67
N ALA A 177 9.53 11.41 -9.62
CA ALA A 177 9.89 10.80 -10.90
C ALA A 177 10.79 9.57 -10.70
N ALA A 178 11.81 9.67 -9.86
CA ALA A 178 12.70 8.54 -9.57
C ALA A 178 11.98 7.37 -8.92
N ARG A 179 11.07 7.64 -7.99
CA ARG A 179 10.25 6.59 -7.36
C ARG A 179 9.31 5.91 -8.34
N ASP A 180 8.59 6.68 -9.13
CA ASP A 180 7.66 6.12 -10.12
C ASP A 180 8.40 5.34 -11.20
N GLU A 181 9.60 5.76 -11.59
CA GLU A 181 10.45 5.01 -12.51
C GLU A 181 10.87 3.66 -11.90
N MET A 182 11.32 3.64 -10.65
CA MET A 182 11.62 2.39 -9.96
C MET A 182 10.38 1.49 -9.84
N ASP A 183 9.21 2.05 -9.54
CA ASP A 183 7.97 1.28 -9.42
C ASP A 183 7.50 0.74 -10.79
N ARG A 184 7.76 1.45 -11.91
CA ARG A 184 7.42 1.00 -13.27
C ARG A 184 8.37 -0.07 -13.80
N THR A 185 9.66 0.04 -13.49
CA THR A 185 10.72 -0.80 -14.06
C THR A 185 11.06 -2.03 -13.22
N ARG A 186 10.54 -2.13 -12.00
CA ARG A 186 10.78 -3.32 -11.16
C ARG A 186 10.21 -4.58 -11.84
N GLN A 187 10.93 -5.69 -11.72
CA GLN A 187 10.54 -6.97 -12.31
C GLN A 187 9.28 -7.56 -11.65
N ALA A 188 9.18 -7.43 -10.32
CA ALA A 188 8.05 -7.95 -9.57
C ALA A 188 6.96 -6.87 -9.44
N ALA A 189 5.77 -7.13 -9.99
CA ALA A 189 4.58 -6.31 -9.87
C ALA A 189 4.81 -4.82 -10.24
N PRO A 190 5.17 -4.52 -11.50
CA PRO A 190 5.41 -3.15 -11.94
C PRO A 190 4.16 -2.28 -11.80
N LEU A 191 4.35 -0.97 -11.64
CA LEU A 191 3.26 -0.01 -11.71
C LEU A 191 2.72 0.06 -13.14
N VAL A 192 1.59 -0.57 -13.36
CA VAL A 192 0.87 -0.59 -14.64
C VAL A 192 -0.61 -0.31 -14.42
N CYS A 193 -1.27 0.31 -15.41
CA CYS A 193 -2.72 0.42 -15.38
C CYS A 193 -3.34 -0.97 -15.54
N PRO A 194 -4.14 -1.48 -14.58
CA PRO A 194 -4.76 -2.79 -14.69
C PRO A 194 -5.71 -2.85 -15.89
N LYS A 195 -5.74 -3.99 -16.57
CA LYS A 195 -6.66 -4.17 -17.71
C LYS A 195 -8.12 -3.97 -17.26
N GLY A 196 -8.83 -3.06 -17.93
CA GLY A 196 -10.21 -2.73 -17.61
C GLY A 196 -10.39 -1.85 -16.36
N ALA A 197 -9.34 -1.23 -15.87
CA ALA A 197 -9.47 -0.19 -14.87
C ALA A 197 -10.02 1.11 -15.47
N THR A 198 -10.78 1.84 -14.67
CA THR A 198 -11.18 3.22 -14.99
C THR A 198 -10.01 4.17 -14.66
N GLN A 199 -9.70 5.07 -15.60
CA GLN A 199 -8.69 6.12 -15.42
C GLN A 199 -9.35 7.47 -15.15
#